data_080772f1027729cb0bf1893b4d26cc23
#
_entry.id   080772f1027729cb0bf1893b4d26cc23
#
_cell.length_a   1.000
_cell.length_b   1.000
_cell.length_c   1.000
_cell.angle_alpha   90.00
_cell.angle_beta   90.00
_cell.angle_gamma   90.00
#
_symmetry.space_group_name_H-M   'P 1'
#
loop_
_entity.id
_entity.type
_entity.pdbx_description
1 polymer ?
#
loop_
_entity_poly.entity_id
_entity_poly.type
_entity_poly.pdbx_seq_one_letter_code
_entity_poly.pdbx_strand_id
1 'polypeptide(L)'
;MLPQGLILSEQELKTCVDYFLTQPAFLFDTETIGEHREQPQEAQVTWISLATNGMTIVIPIGHELGEFSHYEKVPTPYLSGKKAGQYYNRTVKRYGKPPKQLDPGTVFKILGPLFASTSIVKCGHDVLFDLVAVSKYLGFVPPGPYGDTKIIKWLLDENDMHGKWLKPMIEK
;
A
#
# COMPACT_ATOMS: atom_id res chain seq x y z
N MET A 1 20.01 -12.90 12.46
CA MET A 1 19.26 -13.11 11.18
C MET A 1 18.35 -11.90 11.00
N LEU A 2 18.36 -11.29 9.80
CA LEU A 2 17.46 -10.15 9.53
C LEU A 2 16.01 -10.64 9.43
N PRO A 3 15.02 -9.89 9.97
CA PRO A 3 13.61 -10.20 9.79
C PRO A 3 13.25 -10.20 8.30
N GLN A 4 12.38 -11.13 7.89
CA GLN A 4 11.86 -11.22 6.53
C GLN A 4 10.38 -11.58 6.56
N GLY A 5 9.64 -11.21 5.52
CA GLY A 5 8.21 -11.48 5.42
C GLY A 5 7.37 -10.48 6.22
N LEU A 6 6.39 -10.98 6.96
CA LEU A 6 5.42 -10.16 7.67
C LEU A 6 6.01 -9.54 8.94
N ILE A 7 6.02 -8.22 9.03
CA ILE A 7 6.54 -7.45 10.18
C ILE A 7 5.38 -7.03 11.08
N LEU A 8 5.41 -7.48 12.32
CA LEU A 8 4.35 -7.26 13.30
C LEU A 8 4.85 -6.62 14.60
N SER A 9 6.11 -6.20 14.66
CA SER A 9 6.66 -5.47 15.80
C SER A 9 7.52 -4.29 15.37
N GLU A 10 7.52 -3.23 16.17
CA GLU A 10 8.33 -2.03 15.93
C GLU A 10 9.84 -2.35 15.94
N GLN A 11 10.26 -3.28 16.80
CA GLN A 11 11.68 -3.64 16.91
C GLN A 11 12.18 -4.33 15.64
N GLU A 12 11.38 -5.25 15.07
CA GLU A 12 11.69 -5.87 13.78
C GLU A 12 11.75 -4.81 12.67
N LEU A 13 10.77 -3.90 12.64
CA LEU A 13 10.75 -2.82 11.65
C LEU A 13 11.99 -1.93 11.73
N LYS A 14 12.40 -1.51 12.94
CA LYS A 14 13.63 -0.73 13.16
C LYS A 14 14.85 -1.46 12.63
N THR A 15 14.99 -2.74 12.96
CA THR A 15 16.11 -3.57 12.45
C THR A 15 16.13 -3.65 10.93
N CYS A 16 14.95 -3.78 10.29
CA CYS A 16 14.84 -3.76 8.83
C CYS A 16 15.23 -2.40 8.25
N VAL A 17 14.73 -1.31 8.81
CA VAL A 17 15.04 0.05 8.35
C VAL A 17 16.53 0.35 8.46
N ASP A 18 17.18 -0.04 9.57
CA ASP A 18 18.63 0.11 9.73
C ASP A 18 19.38 -0.61 8.60
N TYR A 19 18.94 -1.79 8.21
CA TYR A 19 19.51 -2.51 7.07
C TYR A 19 19.23 -1.82 5.73
N PHE A 20 17.99 -1.39 5.48
CA PHE A 20 17.63 -0.66 4.24
C PHE A 20 18.45 0.62 4.07
N LEU A 21 18.77 1.32 5.18
CA LEU A 21 19.59 2.52 5.17
C LEU A 21 21.03 2.27 4.72
N THR A 22 21.52 1.04 4.75
CA THR A 22 22.85 0.66 4.23
C THR A 22 22.85 0.31 2.74
N GLN A 23 21.66 0.24 2.10
CA GLN A 23 21.52 -0.21 0.72
C GLN A 23 21.49 0.98 -0.24
N PRO A 24 21.94 0.81 -1.50
CA PRO A 24 21.91 1.87 -2.50
C PRO A 24 20.50 2.15 -3.03
N ALA A 25 19.60 1.17 -2.91
CA ALA A 25 18.23 1.27 -3.40
C ALA A 25 17.30 0.32 -2.65
N PHE A 26 16.01 0.65 -2.64
CA PHE A 26 14.94 -0.26 -2.24
C PHE A 26 13.74 -0.12 -3.18
N LEU A 27 13.01 -1.22 -3.36
CA LEU A 27 11.71 -1.22 -3.98
C LEU A 27 10.65 -1.06 -2.91
N PHE A 28 9.58 -0.35 -3.24
CA PHE A 28 8.40 -0.30 -2.39
C PHE A 28 7.13 -0.25 -3.22
N ASP A 29 6.06 -0.68 -2.60
CA ASP A 29 4.73 -0.74 -3.16
C ASP A 29 3.71 -0.58 -2.03
N THR A 30 2.57 0.02 -2.31
CA THR A 30 1.50 0.23 -1.33
C THR A 30 0.19 -0.37 -1.81
N GLU A 31 -0.50 -1.06 -0.91
CA GLU A 31 -1.89 -1.44 -1.14
C GLU A 31 -2.81 -0.44 -0.46
N THR A 32 -3.82 0.00 -1.17
CA THR A 32 -4.71 1.05 -0.71
C THR A 32 -6.18 0.66 -0.78
N ILE A 33 -6.98 1.26 0.13
CA ILE A 33 -8.44 1.14 0.15
C ILE A 33 -9.08 2.53 0.21
N GLY A 34 -10.40 2.58 0.01
CA GLY A 34 -11.21 3.78 0.08
C GLY A 34 -12.06 3.98 -1.18
N GLU A 35 -13.01 4.93 -1.11
CA GLU A 35 -13.89 5.27 -2.24
C GLU A 35 -13.10 5.92 -3.40
N HIS A 36 -12.05 6.63 -3.06
CA HIS A 36 -11.17 7.35 -4.00
C HIS A 36 -9.75 6.75 -4.00
N ARG A 37 -9.66 5.42 -3.93
CA ARG A 37 -8.37 4.71 -3.88
C ARG A 37 -7.47 4.96 -5.09
N GLU A 38 -8.02 5.38 -6.22
CA GLU A 38 -7.29 5.80 -7.41
C GLU A 38 -6.68 7.20 -7.30
N GLN A 39 -7.04 7.95 -6.24
CA GLN A 39 -6.45 9.25 -5.91
C GLN A 39 -5.49 9.04 -4.72
N PRO A 40 -4.18 8.99 -4.93
CA PRO A 40 -3.23 8.58 -3.90
C PRO A 40 -3.25 9.47 -2.66
N GLN A 41 -3.59 10.75 -2.81
CA GLN A 41 -3.71 11.69 -1.68
C GLN A 41 -4.89 11.37 -0.75
N GLU A 42 -5.93 10.68 -1.24
CA GLU A 42 -7.14 10.30 -0.48
C GLU A 42 -7.13 8.82 -0.06
N ALA A 43 -6.38 8.00 -0.80
CA ALA A 43 -6.29 6.57 -0.56
C ALA A 43 -5.72 6.26 0.83
N GLN A 44 -6.34 5.32 1.54
CA GLN A 44 -5.83 4.80 2.80
C GLN A 44 -4.88 3.64 2.53
N VAL A 45 -3.63 3.77 2.97
CA VAL A 45 -2.64 2.69 2.86
C VAL A 45 -2.96 1.61 3.89
N THR A 46 -3.01 0.36 3.45
CA THR A 46 -3.26 -0.82 4.29
C THR A 46 -2.07 -1.76 4.39
N TRP A 47 -1.24 -1.80 3.34
CA TRP A 47 0.01 -2.54 3.32
C TRP A 47 1.12 -1.69 2.74
N ILE A 48 2.32 -1.90 3.26
CA ILE A 48 3.56 -1.41 2.64
C ILE A 48 4.47 -2.61 2.44
N SER A 49 4.88 -2.83 1.21
CA SER A 49 5.90 -3.82 0.86
C SER A 49 7.21 -3.11 0.59
N LEU A 50 8.30 -3.61 1.15
CA LEU A 50 9.65 -3.10 0.92
C LEU A 50 10.56 -4.26 0.56
N ALA A 51 11.41 -4.06 -0.44
CA ALA A 51 12.39 -5.05 -0.87
C ALA A 51 13.73 -4.40 -1.21
N THR A 52 14.80 -5.11 -0.92
CA THR A 52 16.17 -4.80 -1.36
C THR A 52 16.93 -6.11 -1.55
N ASN A 53 18.22 -6.05 -1.86
CA ASN A 53 19.01 -7.27 -2.05
C ASN A 53 19.01 -8.14 -0.77
N GLY A 54 18.44 -9.33 -0.88
CA GLY A 54 18.40 -10.33 0.20
C GLY A 54 17.35 -10.10 1.28
N MET A 55 16.49 -9.06 1.19
CA MET A 55 15.43 -8.80 2.14
C MET A 55 14.13 -8.37 1.46
N THR A 56 13.02 -8.98 1.88
CA THR A 56 11.66 -8.53 1.53
C THR A 56 10.81 -8.54 2.79
N ILE A 57 10.12 -7.43 3.05
CA ILE A 57 9.22 -7.27 4.18
C ILE A 57 7.86 -6.73 3.73
N VAL A 58 6.84 -7.09 4.47
CA VAL A 58 5.47 -6.60 4.30
C VAL A 58 4.95 -6.12 5.66
N ILE A 59 4.42 -4.93 5.70
CA ILE A 59 3.98 -4.26 6.92
C ILE A 59 2.47 -3.99 6.81
N PRO A 60 1.62 -4.73 7.56
CA PRO A 60 0.19 -4.44 7.62
C PRO A 60 -0.07 -3.24 8.51
N ILE A 61 -0.84 -2.28 7.98
CA ILE A 61 -1.26 -1.06 8.68
C ILE A 61 -2.69 -0.69 8.24
N GLY A 62 -3.40 0.11 8.97
CA GLY A 62 -4.63 0.75 8.50
C GLY A 62 -5.78 -0.18 8.08
N HIS A 63 -5.73 -1.48 8.36
CA HIS A 63 -6.85 -2.38 8.10
C HIS A 63 -7.98 -2.12 9.09
N GLU A 64 -9.15 -1.77 8.60
CA GLU A 64 -10.36 -1.62 9.41
C GLU A 64 -11.12 -2.93 9.55
N LEU A 65 -11.03 -3.79 8.53
CA LEU A 65 -11.75 -5.06 8.44
C LEU A 65 -10.77 -6.22 8.25
N GLY A 66 -11.14 -7.38 8.75
CA GLY A 66 -10.44 -8.65 8.50
C GLY A 66 -10.91 -9.32 7.20
N GLU A 67 -10.66 -10.62 7.09
CA GLU A 67 -11.08 -11.41 5.95
C GLU A 67 -12.61 -11.44 5.82
N PHE A 68 -13.06 -11.57 4.56
CA PHE A 68 -14.48 -11.79 4.28
C PHE A 68 -14.97 -13.06 5.00
N SER A 69 -16.05 -12.94 5.75
CA SER A 69 -16.65 -14.05 6.51
C SER A 69 -17.83 -14.65 5.75
N HIS A 70 -18.86 -13.86 5.51
CA HIS A 70 -20.08 -14.33 4.87
C HIS A 70 -20.95 -13.17 4.37
N TYR A 71 -21.99 -13.51 3.61
CA TYR A 71 -23.07 -12.59 3.27
C TYR A 71 -24.19 -12.69 4.30
N GLU A 72 -24.68 -11.55 4.78
CA GLU A 72 -25.83 -11.47 5.69
C GLU A 72 -26.95 -10.67 5.03
N LYS A 73 -28.20 -11.12 5.23
CA LYS A 73 -29.39 -10.36 4.84
C LYS A 73 -29.83 -9.49 6.00
N VAL A 74 -29.77 -8.18 5.83
CA VAL A 74 -30.12 -7.20 6.87
C VAL A 74 -31.41 -6.48 6.44
N PRO A 75 -32.45 -6.46 7.29
CA PRO A 75 -33.65 -5.66 7.04
C PRO A 75 -33.28 -4.19 6.93
N THR A 76 -33.58 -3.58 5.80
CA THR A 76 -33.25 -2.17 5.50
C THR A 76 -34.51 -1.42 5.16
N PRO A 77 -34.82 -0.28 5.82
CA PRO A 77 -36.04 0.49 5.53
C PRO A 77 -35.90 1.25 4.21
N TYR A 78 -37.01 1.37 3.48
CA TYR A 78 -37.14 2.34 2.40
C TYR A 78 -37.27 3.74 3.03
N LEU A 79 -36.34 4.63 2.72
CA LEU A 79 -36.29 5.99 3.29
C LEU A 79 -37.23 6.97 2.58
N SER A 80 -37.68 6.66 1.36
CA SER A 80 -38.51 7.55 0.55
C SER A 80 -39.39 6.79 -0.46
N GLY A 81 -40.32 7.49 -1.11
CA GLY A 81 -41.20 6.95 -2.15
C GLY A 81 -42.41 6.19 -1.61
N LYS A 82 -43.14 5.49 -2.50
CA LYS A 82 -44.39 4.78 -2.15
C LYS A 82 -44.21 3.65 -1.13
N LYS A 83 -42.98 3.20 -0.90
CA LYS A 83 -42.65 2.12 0.04
C LYS A 83 -41.96 2.62 1.32
N ALA A 84 -41.95 3.94 1.57
CA ALA A 84 -41.38 4.51 2.78
C ALA A 84 -41.97 3.82 4.03
N GLY A 85 -41.08 3.45 4.96
CA GLY A 85 -41.46 2.70 6.16
C GLY A 85 -41.62 1.18 6.01
N GLN A 86 -41.61 0.64 4.77
CA GLN A 86 -41.49 -0.80 4.55
C GLN A 86 -40.01 -1.22 4.58
N TYR A 87 -39.75 -2.52 4.77
CA TYR A 87 -38.40 -3.08 4.82
C TYR A 87 -38.14 -3.99 3.64
N TYR A 88 -36.90 -4.02 3.18
CA TYR A 88 -36.37 -5.01 2.24
C TYR A 88 -35.10 -5.64 2.80
N ASN A 89 -34.77 -6.83 2.36
CA ASN A 89 -33.54 -7.50 2.76
C ASN A 89 -32.38 -7.05 1.87
N ARG A 90 -31.47 -6.22 2.41
CA ARG A 90 -30.21 -5.88 1.78
C ARG A 90 -29.16 -6.95 2.12
N THR A 91 -28.49 -7.45 1.10
CA THR A 91 -27.34 -8.33 1.30
C THR A 91 -26.12 -7.46 1.62
N VAL A 92 -25.51 -7.68 2.79
CA VAL A 92 -24.29 -7.00 3.23
C VAL A 92 -23.17 -8.03 3.40
N LYS A 93 -21.95 -7.59 3.09
CA LYS A 93 -20.76 -8.38 3.37
C LYS A 93 -20.39 -8.23 4.86
N ARG A 94 -20.07 -9.33 5.51
CA ARG A 94 -19.52 -9.35 6.87
C ARG A 94 -18.06 -9.75 6.82
N TYR A 95 -17.26 -9.13 7.67
CA TYR A 95 -15.82 -9.32 7.78
C TYR A 95 -15.46 -9.66 9.21
N GLY A 96 -14.37 -10.37 9.36
CA GLY A 96 -13.76 -10.67 10.66
C GLY A 96 -13.13 -9.42 11.29
N LYS A 97 -12.40 -9.65 12.39
CA LYS A 97 -11.56 -8.61 13.00
C LYS A 97 -10.37 -8.30 12.09
N PRO A 98 -9.86 -7.06 12.11
CA PRO A 98 -8.62 -6.73 11.41
C PRO A 98 -7.48 -7.67 11.79
N PRO A 99 -6.55 -7.95 10.87
CA PRO A 99 -5.35 -8.72 11.19
C PRO A 99 -4.50 -7.99 12.24
N LYS A 100 -3.59 -8.70 12.89
CA LYS A 100 -2.56 -8.05 13.71
C LYS A 100 -1.76 -7.12 12.82
N GLN A 101 -1.60 -5.88 13.23
CA GLN A 101 -0.96 -4.82 12.46
C GLN A 101 -0.29 -3.82 13.38
N LEU A 102 0.60 -3.00 12.80
CA LEU A 102 1.24 -1.91 13.50
C LEU A 102 0.42 -0.61 13.35
N ASP A 103 0.60 0.31 14.29
CA ASP A 103 0.03 1.64 14.19
C ASP A 103 0.66 2.41 13.02
N PRO A 104 -0.14 2.97 12.10
CA PRO A 104 0.39 3.68 10.93
C PRO A 104 1.33 4.83 11.29
N GLY A 105 0.98 5.65 12.29
CA GLY A 105 1.82 6.77 12.73
C GLY A 105 3.20 6.32 13.21
N THR A 106 3.24 5.23 13.96
CA THR A 106 4.50 4.62 14.42
C THR A 106 5.31 4.06 13.26
N VAL A 107 4.66 3.36 12.31
CA VAL A 107 5.34 2.80 11.13
C VAL A 107 5.98 3.90 10.31
N PHE A 108 5.24 4.94 9.96
CA PHE A 108 5.78 6.03 9.15
C PHE A 108 6.83 6.87 9.87
N LYS A 109 6.76 6.98 11.19
CA LYS A 109 7.84 7.58 12.00
C LYS A 109 9.13 6.77 11.89
N ILE A 110 9.05 5.45 11.91
CA ILE A 110 10.22 4.56 11.77
C ILE A 110 10.75 4.57 10.33
N LEU A 111 9.87 4.56 9.33
CA LEU A 111 10.22 4.61 7.90
C LEU A 111 10.73 5.99 7.45
N GLY A 112 10.40 7.05 8.18
CA GLY A 112 10.72 8.45 7.83
C GLY A 112 12.16 8.67 7.38
N PRO A 113 13.19 8.25 8.14
CA PRO A 113 14.59 8.40 7.74
C PRO A 113 14.93 7.73 6.40
N LEU A 114 14.35 6.55 6.12
CA LEU A 114 14.56 5.83 4.86
C LEU A 114 13.98 6.60 3.68
N PHE A 115 12.75 7.07 3.80
CA PHE A 115 12.09 7.86 2.76
C PHE A 115 12.68 9.26 2.59
N ALA A 116 13.22 9.86 3.65
CA ALA A 116 13.89 11.17 3.60
C ALA A 116 15.29 11.13 2.96
N SER A 117 15.90 9.97 2.81
CA SER A 117 17.25 9.84 2.25
C SER A 117 17.29 10.38 0.80
N THR A 118 18.28 11.24 0.51
CA THR A 118 18.57 11.76 -0.83
C THR A 118 19.60 10.94 -1.60
N SER A 119 20.21 9.94 -0.95
CA SER A 119 21.23 9.06 -1.53
C SER A 119 20.72 7.68 -1.92
N ILE A 120 19.60 7.24 -1.33
CA ILE A 120 19.02 5.91 -1.59
C ILE A 120 17.96 6.03 -2.66
N VAL A 121 18.06 5.22 -3.72
CA VAL A 121 17.07 5.17 -4.80
C VAL A 121 15.79 4.50 -4.33
N LYS A 122 14.66 5.16 -4.48
CA LYS A 122 13.32 4.63 -4.21
C LYS A 122 12.73 4.11 -5.50
N CYS A 123 12.52 2.80 -5.59
CA CYS A 123 12.08 2.13 -6.80
C CYS A 123 10.65 1.59 -6.65
N GLY A 124 9.93 1.53 -7.76
CA GLY A 124 8.59 0.95 -7.82
C GLY A 124 8.08 0.82 -9.25
N HIS A 125 6.81 0.49 -9.39
CA HIS A 125 6.10 0.51 -10.66
C HIS A 125 4.99 1.55 -10.60
N ASP A 126 5.08 2.63 -11.40
CA ASP A 126 4.24 3.82 -11.21
C ASP A 126 4.47 4.48 -9.84
N VAL A 127 5.72 4.55 -9.46
CA VAL A 127 6.20 4.89 -8.11
C VAL A 127 5.64 6.22 -7.59
N LEU A 128 5.22 7.12 -8.48
CA LEU A 128 4.65 8.40 -8.10
C LEU A 128 3.35 8.24 -7.30
N PHE A 129 2.52 7.26 -7.64
CA PHE A 129 1.30 6.96 -6.87
C PHE A 129 1.65 6.64 -5.42
N ASP A 130 2.58 5.71 -5.21
CA ASP A 130 2.99 5.27 -3.88
C ASP A 130 3.66 6.38 -3.07
N LEU A 131 4.52 7.19 -3.73
CA LEU A 131 5.15 8.35 -3.10
C LEU A 131 4.13 9.36 -2.57
N VAL A 132 3.08 9.64 -3.35
CA VAL A 132 2.01 10.54 -2.92
C VAL A 132 1.17 9.90 -1.80
N ALA A 133 0.85 8.61 -1.92
CA ALA A 133 0.09 7.90 -0.89
C ALA A 133 0.79 7.89 0.47
N VAL A 134 2.14 7.70 0.51
CA VAL A 134 2.90 7.69 1.77
C VAL A 134 3.19 9.10 2.29
N SER A 135 3.27 10.11 1.43
CA SER A 135 3.66 11.49 1.81
C SER A 135 2.75 12.12 2.86
N LYS A 136 1.45 11.81 2.84
CA LYS A 136 0.50 12.29 3.84
C LYS A 136 0.78 11.76 5.26
N TYR A 137 1.32 10.55 5.35
CA TYR A 137 1.70 9.95 6.65
C TYR A 137 3.08 10.41 7.10
N LEU A 138 3.97 10.65 6.15
CA LEU A 138 5.33 11.15 6.43
C LEU A 138 5.34 12.63 6.79
N GLY A 139 4.35 13.41 6.32
CA GLY A 139 4.32 14.86 6.46
C GLY A 139 5.26 15.61 5.51
N PHE A 140 5.86 14.91 4.56
CA PHE A 140 6.71 15.48 3.51
C PHE A 140 6.65 14.60 2.26
N VAL A 141 7.00 15.18 1.11
CA VAL A 141 7.20 14.42 -0.14
C VAL A 141 8.60 13.83 -0.13
N PRO A 142 8.74 12.48 -0.18
CA PRO A 142 10.06 11.87 -0.20
C PRO A 142 10.91 12.43 -1.34
N PRO A 143 12.15 12.88 -1.10
CA PRO A 143 13.03 13.37 -2.16
C PRO A 143 13.57 12.21 -3.02
N GLY A 144 13.92 12.52 -4.30
CA GLY A 144 14.64 11.56 -5.15
C GLY A 144 16.02 11.18 -4.63
N PRO A 145 16.72 10.25 -5.29
CA PRO A 145 16.41 9.72 -6.62
C PRO A 145 15.32 8.65 -6.63
N TYR A 146 14.66 8.49 -7.81
CA TYR A 146 13.59 7.51 -8.03
C TYR A 146 13.93 6.58 -9.19
N GLY A 147 13.49 5.32 -9.08
CA GLY A 147 13.49 4.34 -10.15
C GLY A 147 12.06 3.88 -10.45
N ASP A 148 11.59 4.06 -11.67
CA ASP A 148 10.24 3.66 -12.07
C ASP A 148 10.28 2.69 -13.24
N THR A 149 9.88 1.45 -12.98
CA THR A 149 9.92 0.40 -14.01
C THR A 149 8.92 0.66 -15.15
N LYS A 150 7.83 1.38 -14.91
CA LYS A 150 6.88 1.81 -15.93
C LYS A 150 7.52 2.82 -16.90
N ILE A 151 8.24 3.81 -16.36
CA ILE A 151 8.96 4.80 -17.17
C ILE A 151 10.12 4.14 -17.91
N ILE A 152 10.90 3.29 -17.25
CA ILE A 152 11.99 2.57 -17.88
C ILE A 152 11.49 1.72 -19.06
N LYS A 153 10.39 0.98 -18.90
CA LYS A 153 9.79 0.21 -19.98
C LYS A 153 9.35 1.10 -21.15
N TRP A 154 8.74 2.24 -20.85
CA TRP A 154 8.32 3.18 -21.88
C TRP A 154 9.50 3.76 -22.67
N LEU A 155 10.61 4.05 -22.01
CA LEU A 155 11.83 4.53 -22.67
C LEU A 155 12.51 3.46 -23.55
N LEU A 156 12.38 2.17 -23.17
CA LEU A 156 12.94 1.06 -23.93
C LEU A 156 12.10 0.68 -25.16
N ASP A 157 10.78 0.89 -25.09
CA ASP A 157 9.85 0.54 -26.15
C ASP A 157 8.62 1.46 -26.12
N GLU A 158 8.77 2.64 -26.74
CA GLU A 158 7.72 3.66 -26.78
C GLU A 158 6.48 3.24 -27.59
N ASN A 159 6.64 2.30 -28.53
CA ASN A 159 5.56 1.79 -29.39
C ASN A 159 4.76 0.65 -28.74
N ASP A 160 5.24 0.02 -27.68
CA ASP A 160 4.51 -1.02 -26.94
C ASP A 160 3.48 -0.41 -26.01
N MET A 161 2.34 0.00 -26.57
CA MET A 161 1.21 0.55 -25.79
C MET A 161 0.62 -0.42 -24.77
N HIS A 162 0.79 -1.75 -24.96
CA HIS A 162 0.24 -2.79 -24.11
C HIS A 162 1.21 -3.29 -23.04
N GLY A 163 2.50 -3.07 -23.21
CA GLY A 163 3.55 -3.56 -22.31
C GLY A 163 3.86 -2.69 -21.09
N LYS A 164 3.08 -1.64 -20.82
CA LYS A 164 3.36 -0.68 -19.75
C LYS A 164 2.88 -1.12 -18.36
N TRP A 165 2.06 -2.18 -18.29
CA TRP A 165 1.60 -2.76 -17.05
C TRP A 165 2.62 -3.76 -16.51
N LEU A 166 2.78 -3.83 -15.19
CA LEU A 166 3.76 -4.71 -14.54
C LEU A 166 3.59 -6.17 -14.93
N LYS A 167 2.35 -6.67 -14.95
CA LYS A 167 2.06 -8.08 -15.27
C LYS A 167 2.58 -8.52 -16.64
N PRO A 168 2.28 -7.83 -17.76
CA PRO A 168 2.87 -8.16 -19.06
C PRO A 168 4.40 -8.02 -19.13
N MET A 169 4.98 -7.18 -18.26
CA MET A 169 6.45 -7.03 -18.20
C MET A 169 7.15 -8.24 -17.59
N ILE A 170 6.47 -8.94 -16.68
CA ILE A 170 7.01 -10.12 -16.00
C ILE A 170 6.82 -11.38 -16.86
N GLU A 171 5.76 -11.44 -17.66
CA GLU A 171 5.39 -12.60 -18.47
C GLU A 171 6.16 -12.70 -19.81
N LYS A 172 6.94 -11.66 -20.20
CA LYS A 172 7.81 -11.64 -21.39
C LYS A 172 9.25 -12.00 -21.03
#